data_19581cf0bc94417ccd34c2fe8c5dd787
#
_entry.id   19581cf0bc94417ccd34c2fe8c5dd787
#
_cell.length_a   1.000
_cell.length_b   1.000
_cell.length_c   1.000
_cell.angle_alpha   90.00
_cell.angle_beta   90.00
_cell.angle_gamma   90.00
#
_symmetry.space_group_name_H-M   'P 1'
#
loop_
_entity.id
_entity.type
_entity.pdbx_description
1 polymer ?
#
loop_
_entity_poly.entity_id
_entity_poly.type
_entity_poly.pdbx_seq_one_letter_code
_entity_poly.pdbx_strand_id
1 'polypeptide(L)'
;MVPDPDLQLQMVIKALSETVSTAVDPDNKVAQEQLHLSIATLGMMRSRLPMTRRFYRALAQDALTLAKDLEEKTGQSGTLTQAMNDVGQALTDPGIENEAIEQSRARLHEAITDHLAQIDKSLGTVARDIVMQGSLGSIERQRAWFVESGFEPNADRIPAISELIQTPDHS
;
A
#
# COMPACT_ATOMS: atom_id res chain seq x y z
N MET A 1 -12.36 10.30 27.73
CA MET A 1 -12.49 9.05 26.93
C MET A 1 -12.23 9.45 25.50
N VAL A 2 -11.19 8.92 24.86
CA VAL A 2 -10.92 9.18 23.43
C VAL A 2 -11.90 8.30 22.65
N PRO A 3 -12.67 8.85 21.69
CA PRO A 3 -13.55 8.04 20.85
C PRO A 3 -12.69 7.05 20.04
N ASP A 4 -13.09 5.79 20.08
CA ASP A 4 -12.46 4.74 19.27
C ASP A 4 -12.89 4.92 17.79
N PRO A 5 -11.94 5.14 16.84
CA PRO A 5 -12.27 5.31 15.42
C PRO A 5 -13.01 4.10 14.83
N ASP A 6 -12.71 2.87 15.25
CA ASP A 6 -13.40 1.67 14.79
C ASP A 6 -14.89 1.70 15.20
N LEU A 7 -15.16 2.04 16.46
CA LEU A 7 -16.53 2.17 16.95
C LEU A 7 -17.29 3.30 16.22
N GLN A 8 -16.63 4.43 15.96
CA GLN A 8 -17.25 5.54 15.20
C GLN A 8 -17.62 5.12 13.79
N LEU A 9 -16.72 4.45 13.06
CA LEU A 9 -17.01 3.92 11.73
C LEU A 9 -18.14 2.90 11.77
N GLN A 10 -18.15 2.00 12.76
CA GLN A 10 -19.22 1.04 12.93
C GLN A 10 -20.59 1.71 13.13
N MET A 11 -20.64 2.76 13.95
CA MET A 11 -21.89 3.52 14.19
C MET A 11 -22.37 4.21 12.92
N VAL A 12 -21.49 4.83 12.14
CA VAL A 12 -21.84 5.48 10.87
C VAL A 12 -22.35 4.46 9.86
N ILE A 13 -21.64 3.33 9.67
CA ILE A 13 -22.04 2.25 8.77
C ILE A 13 -23.44 1.75 9.16
N LYS A 14 -23.67 1.51 10.45
CA LYS A 14 -24.96 1.06 10.95
C LYS A 14 -26.08 2.07 10.66
N ALA A 15 -25.86 3.34 10.95
CA ALA A 15 -26.84 4.40 10.66
C ALA A 15 -27.18 4.48 9.16
N LEU A 16 -26.19 4.40 8.28
CA LEU A 16 -26.38 4.40 6.83
C LEU A 16 -27.17 3.16 6.37
N SER A 17 -26.81 1.97 6.88
CA SER A 17 -27.40 0.70 6.45
C SER A 17 -28.82 0.48 6.98
N GLU A 18 -29.12 0.89 8.22
CA GLU A 18 -30.39 0.58 8.88
C GLU A 18 -31.40 1.72 8.81
N THR A 19 -30.93 2.98 8.82
CA THR A 19 -31.83 4.14 8.89
C THR A 19 -31.88 4.89 7.56
N VAL A 20 -30.72 5.31 7.03
CA VAL A 20 -30.69 6.12 5.82
C VAL A 20 -31.16 5.32 4.61
N SER A 21 -30.77 4.05 4.51
CA SER A 21 -31.15 3.17 3.38
C SER A 21 -32.68 3.04 3.24
N THR A 22 -33.40 3.04 4.34
CA THR A 22 -34.88 2.94 4.34
C THR A 22 -35.57 4.25 3.93
N ALA A 23 -34.87 5.37 4.05
CA ALA A 23 -35.38 6.71 3.70
C ALA A 23 -35.02 7.15 2.27
N VAL A 24 -34.10 6.44 1.61
CA VAL A 24 -33.75 6.72 0.21
C VAL A 24 -34.83 6.13 -0.72
N ASP A 25 -35.33 6.97 -1.63
CA ASP A 25 -36.36 6.58 -2.62
C ASP A 25 -35.89 5.32 -3.39
N PRO A 26 -36.67 4.20 -3.32
CA PRO A 26 -36.33 2.96 -4.01
C PRO A 26 -36.29 3.08 -5.54
N ASP A 27 -36.94 4.08 -6.12
CA ASP A 27 -36.94 4.33 -7.56
C ASP A 27 -35.73 5.18 -7.99
N ASN A 28 -35.06 5.84 -7.07
CA ASN A 28 -33.84 6.60 -7.34
C ASN A 28 -32.62 5.65 -7.29
N LYS A 29 -32.38 4.93 -8.41
CA LYS A 29 -31.29 3.94 -8.50
C LYS A 29 -29.90 4.55 -8.28
N VAL A 30 -29.70 5.79 -8.70
CA VAL A 30 -28.41 6.49 -8.50
C VAL A 30 -28.16 6.75 -7.01
N ALA A 31 -29.16 7.22 -6.27
CA ALA A 31 -29.01 7.45 -4.82
C ALA A 31 -28.78 6.14 -4.06
N GLN A 32 -29.47 5.05 -4.45
CA GLN A 32 -29.28 3.72 -3.87
C GLN A 32 -27.85 3.21 -4.10
N GLU A 33 -27.36 3.32 -5.33
CA GLU A 33 -26.00 2.91 -5.68
C GLU A 33 -24.95 3.71 -4.91
N GLN A 34 -25.07 5.04 -4.85
CA GLN A 34 -24.14 5.90 -4.10
C GLN A 34 -24.13 5.59 -2.61
N LEU A 35 -25.28 5.26 -2.02
CA LEU A 35 -25.38 4.83 -0.64
C LEU A 35 -24.63 3.50 -0.41
N HIS A 36 -24.88 2.52 -1.27
CA HIS A 36 -24.19 1.23 -1.18
C HIS A 36 -22.66 1.37 -1.32
N LEU A 37 -22.19 2.16 -2.29
CA LEU A 37 -20.76 2.45 -2.46
C LEU A 37 -20.16 3.15 -1.23
N SER A 38 -20.89 4.09 -0.63
CA SER A 38 -20.45 4.79 0.59
C SER A 38 -20.30 3.82 1.75
N ILE A 39 -21.29 2.95 1.96
CA ILE A 39 -21.24 1.91 3.02
C ILE A 39 -20.06 0.96 2.79
N ALA A 40 -19.88 0.47 1.56
CA ALA A 40 -18.78 -0.41 1.20
C ALA A 40 -17.41 0.25 1.42
N THR A 41 -17.27 1.52 1.03
CA THR A 41 -16.03 2.30 1.24
C THR A 41 -15.71 2.45 2.73
N LEU A 42 -16.70 2.80 3.55
CA LEU A 42 -16.51 2.91 5.00
C LEU A 42 -16.15 1.55 5.63
N GLY A 43 -16.75 0.47 5.17
CA GLY A 43 -16.42 -0.89 5.59
C GLY A 43 -14.97 -1.24 5.27
N MET A 44 -14.52 -0.95 4.06
CA MET A 44 -13.13 -1.13 3.65
C MET A 44 -12.17 -0.27 4.50
N MET A 45 -12.47 1.01 4.71
CA MET A 45 -11.65 1.88 5.57
C MET A 45 -11.53 1.30 6.98
N ARG A 46 -12.63 0.83 7.56
CA ARG A 46 -12.66 0.22 8.88
C ARG A 46 -11.76 -1.02 8.95
N SER A 47 -11.83 -1.91 7.96
CA SER A 47 -11.00 -3.12 7.91
C SER A 47 -9.51 -2.82 7.73
N ARG A 48 -9.16 -1.72 7.03
CA ARG A 48 -7.78 -1.33 6.72
C ARG A 48 -7.11 -0.48 7.80
N LEU A 49 -7.88 0.29 8.56
CA LEU A 49 -7.36 1.23 9.56
C LEU A 49 -6.30 0.63 10.49
N PRO A 50 -6.50 -0.55 11.13
CA PRO A 50 -5.51 -1.15 12.02
C PRO A 50 -4.27 -1.69 11.30
N MET A 51 -4.32 -1.83 9.99
CA MET A 51 -3.25 -2.39 9.16
C MET A 51 -2.44 -1.33 8.40
N THR A 52 -2.92 -0.08 8.36
CA THR A 52 -2.38 0.99 7.52
C THR A 52 -0.88 1.18 7.73
N ARG A 53 -0.41 1.25 8.98
CA ARG A 53 1.02 1.42 9.29
C ARG A 53 1.86 0.25 8.77
N ARG A 54 1.42 -0.98 8.98
CA ARG A 54 2.13 -2.18 8.51
C ARG A 54 2.18 -2.24 7.00
N PHE A 55 1.11 -1.81 6.34
CA PHE A 55 1.04 -1.76 4.89
C PHE A 55 2.08 -0.79 4.30
N TYR A 56 2.14 0.47 4.77
CA TYR A 56 3.14 1.43 4.30
C TYR A 56 4.56 0.97 4.56
N ARG A 57 4.83 0.38 5.73
CA ARG A 57 6.15 -0.17 6.05
C ARG A 57 6.54 -1.34 5.13
N ALA A 58 5.60 -2.23 4.81
CA ALA A 58 5.84 -3.34 3.89
C ALA A 58 6.17 -2.84 2.49
N LEU A 59 5.43 -1.86 1.96
CA LEU A 59 5.73 -1.26 0.65
C LEU A 59 7.09 -0.53 0.62
N ALA A 60 7.46 0.15 1.70
CA ALA A 60 8.75 0.80 1.81
C ALA A 60 9.89 -0.22 1.88
N GLN A 61 9.69 -1.34 2.58
CA GLN A 61 10.65 -2.44 2.64
C GLN A 61 10.83 -3.11 1.27
N ASP A 62 9.76 -3.31 0.51
CA ASP A 62 9.86 -3.86 -0.86
C ASP A 62 10.68 -2.94 -1.76
N ALA A 63 10.42 -1.62 -1.71
CA ALA A 63 11.18 -0.65 -2.50
C ALA A 63 12.66 -0.63 -2.10
N LEU A 64 12.96 -0.73 -0.80
CA LEU A 64 14.33 -0.78 -0.30
C LEU A 64 15.06 -2.06 -0.76
N THR A 65 14.37 -3.20 -0.74
CA THR A 65 14.92 -4.47 -1.23
C THR A 65 15.23 -4.39 -2.72
N LEU A 66 14.27 -3.92 -3.53
CA LEU A 66 14.45 -3.70 -4.96
C LEU A 66 15.66 -2.78 -5.27
N ALA A 67 15.80 -1.68 -4.53
CA ALA A 67 16.90 -0.73 -4.74
C ALA A 67 18.27 -1.36 -4.42
N LYS A 68 18.35 -2.17 -3.35
CA LYS A 68 19.56 -2.90 -2.97
C LYS A 68 19.98 -3.91 -4.05
N ASP A 69 19.02 -4.67 -4.57
CA ASP A 69 19.27 -5.66 -5.63
C ASP A 69 19.75 -4.97 -6.93
N LEU A 70 19.17 -3.81 -7.27
CA LEU A 70 19.61 -2.99 -8.38
C LEU A 70 21.05 -2.50 -8.17
N GLU A 71 21.34 -1.86 -7.04
CA GLU A 71 22.67 -1.32 -6.75
C GLU A 71 23.74 -2.43 -6.77
N GLU A 72 23.45 -3.60 -6.22
CA GLU A 72 24.36 -4.75 -6.24
C GLU A 72 24.75 -5.19 -7.65
N LYS A 73 23.81 -5.18 -8.59
CA LYS A 73 24.00 -5.72 -9.95
C LYS A 73 24.39 -4.68 -11.00
N THR A 74 24.05 -3.41 -10.76
CA THR A 74 24.25 -2.33 -11.76
C THR A 74 25.26 -1.28 -11.32
N GLY A 75 25.78 -1.38 -10.09
CA GLY A 75 26.76 -0.45 -9.53
C GLY A 75 26.11 0.65 -8.67
N GLN A 76 26.95 1.30 -7.88
CA GLN A 76 26.53 2.31 -6.91
C GLN A 76 26.15 3.63 -7.57
N SER A 77 25.15 4.30 -7.02
CA SER A 77 24.78 5.68 -7.32
C SER A 77 24.58 6.43 -6.00
N GLY A 78 25.24 7.56 -5.84
CA GLY A 78 25.15 8.35 -4.61
C GLY A 78 23.72 8.77 -4.27
N THR A 79 22.91 9.11 -5.28
CA THR A 79 21.49 9.47 -5.10
C THR A 79 20.67 8.28 -4.65
N LEU A 80 20.87 7.10 -5.26
CA LEU A 80 20.17 5.88 -4.89
C LEU A 80 20.54 5.43 -3.48
N THR A 81 21.85 5.42 -3.15
CA THR A 81 22.35 5.09 -1.82
C THR A 81 21.76 6.01 -0.75
N GLN A 82 21.69 7.33 -1.01
CA GLN A 82 21.09 8.28 -0.06
C GLN A 82 19.61 8.01 0.15
N ALA A 83 18.85 7.79 -0.91
CA ALA A 83 17.40 7.49 -0.81
C ALA A 83 17.13 6.17 -0.08
N MET A 84 17.99 5.14 -0.28
CA MET A 84 17.92 3.89 0.50
C MET A 84 18.17 4.11 1.99
N ASN A 85 19.14 4.95 2.34
CA ASN A 85 19.42 5.29 3.73
C ASN A 85 18.24 6.02 4.38
N ASP A 86 17.61 6.96 3.67
CA ASP A 86 16.44 7.70 4.15
C ASP A 86 15.26 6.76 4.45
N VAL A 87 14.97 5.81 3.55
CA VAL A 87 13.96 4.78 3.79
C VAL A 87 14.35 3.86 4.95
N GLY A 88 15.61 3.45 5.02
CA GLY A 88 16.14 2.63 6.12
C GLY A 88 15.93 3.30 7.47
N GLN A 89 16.24 4.60 7.59
CA GLN A 89 16.00 5.38 8.81
C GLN A 89 14.51 5.48 9.14
N ALA A 90 13.66 5.78 8.14
CA ALA A 90 12.22 5.82 8.31
C ALA A 90 11.65 4.48 8.82
N LEU A 91 12.18 3.36 8.36
CA LEU A 91 11.76 2.03 8.80
C LEU A 91 12.26 1.66 10.22
N THR A 92 13.33 2.25 10.71
CA THR A 92 13.82 2.02 12.07
C THR A 92 13.19 2.92 13.13
N ASP A 93 12.58 4.05 12.72
CA ASP A 93 11.92 4.97 13.64
C ASP A 93 10.50 4.48 14.01
N PRO A 94 10.25 4.10 15.27
CA PRO A 94 8.91 3.68 15.69
C PRO A 94 7.90 4.82 15.76
N GLY A 95 8.36 6.07 15.86
CA GLY A 95 7.54 7.27 15.98
C GLY A 95 7.18 7.93 14.65
N ILE A 96 7.75 7.48 13.53
CA ILE A 96 7.54 8.11 12.22
C ILE A 96 6.08 8.02 11.76
N GLU A 97 5.59 9.08 11.16
CA GLU A 97 4.24 9.12 10.57
C GLU A 97 4.17 8.35 9.24
N ASN A 98 3.00 7.77 8.94
CA ASN A 98 2.79 7.02 7.70
C ASN A 98 3.08 7.85 6.44
N GLU A 99 2.74 9.13 6.47
CA GLU A 99 3.02 10.06 5.36
C GLU A 99 4.52 10.21 5.11
N ALA A 100 5.33 10.30 6.16
CA ALA A 100 6.79 10.41 6.03
C ALA A 100 7.42 9.12 5.49
N ILE A 101 6.88 7.95 5.84
CA ILE A 101 7.29 6.66 5.24
C ILE A 101 6.99 6.68 3.74
N GLU A 102 5.78 7.10 3.35
CA GLU A 102 5.37 7.14 1.95
C GLU A 102 6.18 8.15 1.14
N GLN A 103 6.46 9.32 1.69
CA GLN A 103 7.33 10.32 1.04
C GLN A 103 8.76 9.82 0.84
N SER A 104 9.32 9.11 1.83
CA SER A 104 10.67 8.52 1.67
C SER A 104 10.66 7.41 0.61
N ARG A 105 9.62 6.58 0.56
CA ARG A 105 9.43 5.56 -0.47
C ARG A 105 9.29 6.18 -1.86
N ALA A 106 8.52 7.26 -2.00
CA ALA A 106 8.35 7.96 -3.27
C ALA A 106 9.67 8.50 -3.80
N ARG A 107 10.48 9.16 -2.95
CA ARG A 107 11.83 9.61 -3.32
C ARG A 107 12.76 8.46 -3.72
N LEU A 108 12.64 7.30 -3.07
CA LEU A 108 13.40 6.12 -3.47
C LEU A 108 13.00 5.62 -4.87
N HIS A 109 11.71 5.63 -5.21
CA HIS A 109 11.26 5.28 -6.56
C HIS A 109 11.75 6.27 -7.62
N GLU A 110 11.81 7.57 -7.32
CA GLU A 110 12.42 8.56 -8.20
C GLU A 110 13.92 8.26 -8.40
N ALA A 111 14.66 8.01 -7.32
CA ALA A 111 16.08 7.66 -7.39
C ALA A 111 16.33 6.35 -8.16
N ILE A 112 15.47 5.34 -8.03
CA ILE A 112 15.51 4.11 -8.85
C ILE A 112 15.33 4.45 -10.33
N THR A 113 14.35 5.30 -10.66
CA THR A 113 14.08 5.71 -12.05
C THR A 113 15.28 6.45 -12.66
N ASP A 114 15.86 7.37 -11.92
CA ASP A 114 17.05 8.13 -12.35
C ASP A 114 18.27 7.22 -12.51
N HIS A 115 18.46 6.26 -11.61
CA HIS A 115 19.53 5.28 -11.70
C HIS A 115 19.38 4.41 -12.96
N LEU A 116 18.18 3.89 -13.24
CA LEU A 116 17.88 3.10 -14.43
C LEU A 116 18.12 3.89 -15.74
N ALA A 117 17.91 5.19 -15.73
CA ALA A 117 18.19 6.04 -16.90
C ALA A 117 19.69 6.24 -17.16
N GLN A 118 20.55 6.02 -16.17
CA GLN A 118 22.00 6.29 -16.23
C GLN A 118 22.86 5.03 -16.33
N ILE A 119 22.32 3.83 -16.09
CA ILE A 119 23.07 2.57 -16.18
C ILE A 119 23.53 2.29 -17.61
N ASP A 120 24.62 1.55 -17.74
CA ASP A 120 25.11 1.07 -19.03
C ASP A 120 24.05 0.21 -19.75
N LYS A 121 23.92 0.40 -21.07
CA LYS A 121 22.96 -0.34 -21.89
C LYS A 121 23.15 -1.86 -21.82
N SER A 122 24.37 -2.33 -21.58
CA SER A 122 24.65 -3.76 -21.40
C SER A 122 23.97 -4.37 -20.17
N LEU A 123 23.68 -3.56 -19.15
CA LEU A 123 23.00 -3.96 -17.92
C LEU A 123 21.47 -3.83 -18.00
N GLY A 124 20.95 -3.28 -19.08
CA GLY A 124 19.52 -2.96 -19.21
C GLY A 124 18.59 -4.18 -19.07
N THR A 125 19.01 -5.35 -19.56
CA THR A 125 18.22 -6.60 -19.40
C THR A 125 18.21 -7.06 -17.95
N VAL A 126 19.36 -7.08 -17.29
CA VAL A 126 19.49 -7.46 -15.88
C VAL A 126 18.68 -6.53 -14.99
N ALA A 127 18.79 -5.22 -15.19
CA ALA A 127 18.02 -4.23 -14.44
C ALA A 127 16.51 -4.40 -14.61
N ARG A 128 16.04 -4.66 -15.84
CA ARG A 128 14.64 -4.94 -16.12
C ARG A 128 14.13 -6.17 -15.35
N ASP A 129 14.88 -7.26 -15.37
CA ASP A 129 14.52 -8.50 -14.70
C ASP A 129 14.42 -8.28 -13.18
N ILE A 130 15.36 -7.52 -12.60
CA ILE A 130 15.33 -7.16 -11.17
C ILE A 130 14.08 -6.34 -10.85
N VAL A 131 13.78 -5.31 -11.65
CA VAL A 131 12.57 -4.49 -11.44
C VAL A 131 11.31 -5.32 -11.54
N MET A 132 11.20 -6.18 -12.57
CA MET A 132 10.02 -7.02 -12.75
C MET A 132 9.82 -7.97 -11.57
N GLN A 133 10.85 -8.68 -11.14
CA GLN A 133 10.76 -9.63 -10.03
C GLN A 133 10.59 -8.91 -8.68
N GLY A 134 11.35 -7.86 -8.42
CA GLY A 134 11.31 -7.11 -7.17
C GLY A 134 10.01 -6.33 -6.96
N SER A 135 9.25 -6.04 -8.03
CA SER A 135 7.96 -5.36 -7.93
C SER A 135 6.79 -6.29 -7.61
N LEU A 136 6.91 -7.61 -7.79
CA LEU A 136 5.78 -8.54 -7.66
C LEU A 136 5.14 -8.50 -6.28
N GLY A 137 5.94 -8.52 -5.21
CA GLY A 137 5.43 -8.47 -3.83
C GLY A 137 4.67 -7.17 -3.52
N SER A 138 5.21 -6.04 -3.97
CA SER A 138 4.54 -4.73 -3.82
C SER A 138 3.21 -4.67 -4.58
N ILE A 139 3.18 -5.18 -5.81
CA ILE A 139 1.96 -5.25 -6.63
C ILE A 139 0.92 -6.15 -5.95
N GLU A 140 1.30 -7.33 -5.48
CA GLU A 140 0.40 -8.26 -4.80
C GLU A 140 -0.21 -7.63 -3.52
N ARG A 141 0.62 -6.95 -2.69
CA ARG A 141 0.14 -6.22 -1.51
C ARG A 141 -0.85 -5.11 -1.88
N GLN A 142 -0.57 -4.34 -2.92
CA GLN A 142 -1.47 -3.28 -3.37
C GLN A 142 -2.79 -3.85 -3.91
N ARG A 143 -2.76 -4.93 -4.69
CA ARG A 143 -3.96 -5.62 -5.14
C ARG A 143 -4.78 -6.15 -3.96
N ALA A 144 -4.14 -6.82 -2.99
CA ALA A 144 -4.79 -7.31 -1.78
C ALA A 144 -5.38 -6.18 -0.91
N TRP A 145 -4.75 -5.00 -0.90
CA TRP A 145 -5.26 -3.83 -0.20
C TRP A 145 -6.58 -3.35 -0.76
N PHE A 146 -6.74 -3.39 -2.09
CA PHE A 146 -7.93 -2.89 -2.79
C PHE A 146 -8.94 -3.98 -3.17
N VAL A 147 -8.71 -5.24 -2.85
CA VAL A 147 -9.57 -6.36 -3.25
C VAL A 147 -11.04 -6.18 -2.84
N GLU A 148 -11.28 -5.59 -1.66
CA GLU A 148 -12.64 -5.33 -1.15
C GLU A 148 -13.36 -4.19 -1.89
N SER A 149 -12.68 -3.42 -2.73
CA SER A 149 -13.32 -2.39 -3.56
C SER A 149 -14.18 -2.99 -4.70
N GLY A 150 -14.02 -4.30 -4.97
CA GLY A 150 -14.79 -5.02 -5.98
C GLY A 150 -14.29 -4.84 -7.43
N PHE A 151 -13.21 -4.08 -7.65
CA PHE A 151 -12.65 -3.86 -8.99
C PHE A 151 -11.53 -4.84 -9.36
N GLU A 152 -11.12 -5.70 -8.43
CA GLU A 152 -10.00 -6.61 -8.64
C GLU A 152 -10.47 -7.90 -9.36
N PRO A 153 -9.99 -8.17 -10.58
CA PRO A 153 -10.30 -9.42 -11.26
C PRO A 153 -9.63 -10.59 -10.53
N ASN A 154 -10.34 -11.73 -10.41
CA ASN A 154 -9.87 -12.92 -9.69
C ASN A 154 -9.54 -12.67 -8.20
N ALA A 155 -10.38 -11.91 -7.52
CA ALA A 155 -10.23 -11.57 -6.10
C ALA A 155 -10.06 -12.81 -5.20
N ASP A 156 -10.66 -13.95 -5.58
CA ASP A 156 -10.56 -15.25 -4.91
C ASP A 156 -9.15 -15.86 -4.91
N ARG A 157 -8.26 -15.39 -5.78
CA ARG A 157 -6.86 -15.86 -5.90
C ARG A 157 -5.86 -14.97 -5.19
N ILE A 158 -6.31 -13.84 -4.64
CA ILE A 158 -5.43 -12.88 -3.96
C ILE A 158 -5.38 -13.24 -2.48
N PRO A 159 -4.20 -13.46 -1.89
CA PRO A 159 -4.06 -13.71 -0.46
C PRO A 159 -4.63 -12.56 0.38
N ALA A 160 -5.05 -12.85 1.60
CA ALA A 160 -5.51 -11.82 2.50
C ALA A 160 -4.38 -10.82 2.80
N ILE A 161 -4.68 -9.53 2.80
CA ILE A 161 -3.68 -8.49 3.08
C ILE A 161 -2.99 -8.69 4.43
N SER A 162 -3.71 -9.20 5.43
CA SER A 162 -3.16 -9.52 6.75
C SER A 162 -2.03 -10.55 6.71
N GLU A 163 -2.04 -11.45 5.73
CA GLU A 163 -0.98 -12.46 5.53
C GLU A 163 0.25 -11.83 4.85
N LEU A 164 0.01 -10.92 3.90
CA LEU A 164 1.06 -10.28 3.10
C LEU A 164 1.85 -9.19 3.83
N ILE A 165 1.31 -8.65 4.94
CA ILE A 165 1.94 -7.59 5.73
C ILE A 165 2.32 -8.04 7.14
N GLN A 166 2.41 -9.33 7.38
CA GLN A 166 2.96 -9.84 8.64
C GLN A 166 4.43 -9.43 8.74
N THR A 167 4.79 -8.80 9.84
CA THR A 167 6.20 -8.61 10.17
C THR A 167 6.80 -9.99 10.42
N PRO A 168 7.94 -10.35 9.82
CA PRO A 168 8.63 -11.58 10.22
C PRO A 168 8.84 -11.53 11.73
N ASP A 169 8.38 -12.56 12.45
CA ASP A 169 8.72 -12.72 13.85
C ASP A 169 10.24 -12.70 13.98
N HIS A 170 10.76 -11.69 14.62
CA HIS A 170 12.16 -11.68 15.05
C HIS A 170 12.29 -12.68 16.21
N SER A 171 12.51 -13.93 15.83
CA SER A 171 12.96 -14.99 16.76
C SER A 171 14.44 -14.85 17.03
#